data_b9bda223342690ebc205fe32a2ec0bef
#
_entry.id   b9bda223342690ebc205fe32a2ec0bef
#
_cell.length_a   1.000
_cell.length_b   1.000
_cell.length_c   1.000
_cell.angle_alpha   90.00
_cell.angle_beta   90.00
_cell.angle_gamma   90.00
#
_symmetry.space_group_name_H-M   'P 1'
#
loop_
_entity.id
_entity.type
_entity.pdbx_description
1 polymer ?
#
loop_
_entity_poly.entity_id
_entity_poly.type
_entity_poly.pdbx_seq_one_letter_code
_entity_poly.pdbx_strand_id
1 'polypeptide(L)'
;MSVSWKVTNADNKEIQKITFKNAYKAAPTNVTLGAAKILKGRPAKAEEFTFALKDENGKVISEASNDKNGSVQFETISYDKTGTYTYTVSEVKGSDQTITYDNTAYKVTVKVTDNGKGTLEASIDNGGKDVVFHNVYTKPVKPQETQKPEKPKQPDIITGIKTGDPAVIAPLVLIMAALAAI
;
A
#
# COMPACT_ATOMS: atom_id res chain seq x y z
N MET A 1 -65.60 -18.26 45.47
CA MET A 1 -64.96 -17.07 46.05
C MET A 1 -64.09 -16.45 44.93
N SER A 2 -64.44 -15.31 44.31
CA SER A 2 -63.67 -14.66 43.30
C SER A 2 -62.89 -13.50 43.93
N VAL A 3 -61.56 -13.48 43.80
CA VAL A 3 -60.70 -12.38 44.24
C VAL A 3 -60.39 -11.52 43.02
N SER A 4 -60.81 -10.24 43.06
CA SER A 4 -60.46 -9.25 42.03
C SER A 4 -59.40 -8.31 42.61
N TRP A 5 -58.37 -8.03 41.82
CA TRP A 5 -57.34 -7.08 42.16
C TRP A 5 -57.60 -5.76 41.38
N LYS A 6 -57.59 -4.64 42.11
CA LYS A 6 -57.60 -3.29 41.50
C LYS A 6 -56.25 -2.66 41.74
N VAL A 7 -55.70 -2.10 40.69
CA VAL A 7 -54.48 -1.28 40.77
C VAL A 7 -54.90 0.18 40.66
N THR A 8 -54.51 0.99 41.65
CA THR A 8 -54.81 2.43 41.68
C THR A 8 -53.52 3.25 41.69
N ASN A 9 -53.58 4.46 41.14
CA ASN A 9 -52.50 5.46 41.24
C ASN A 9 -52.48 6.12 42.64
N ALA A 10 -51.56 7.08 42.85
CA ALA A 10 -51.46 7.84 44.11
C ALA A 10 -52.71 8.65 44.45
N ASP A 11 -53.57 8.94 43.50
CA ASP A 11 -54.85 9.67 43.66
C ASP A 11 -56.03 8.70 43.84
N ASN A 12 -55.79 7.42 44.16
CA ASN A 12 -56.83 6.38 44.28
C ASN A 12 -57.65 6.10 43.04
N LYS A 13 -57.18 6.52 41.85
CA LYS A 13 -57.82 6.30 40.57
C LYS A 13 -57.44 4.96 39.96
N GLU A 14 -58.39 4.15 39.55
CA GLU A 14 -58.13 2.82 38.97
C GLU A 14 -57.34 2.93 37.68
N ILE A 15 -56.26 2.20 37.59
CA ILE A 15 -55.41 2.09 36.39
C ILE A 15 -55.82 0.86 35.60
N GLN A 16 -56.41 1.06 34.42
CA GLN A 16 -56.88 -0.04 33.57
C GLN A 16 -55.80 -0.74 32.80
N LYS A 17 -54.62 -0.12 32.67
CA LYS A 17 -53.48 -0.70 31.94
C LYS A 17 -52.16 -0.23 32.53
N ILE A 18 -51.36 -1.17 33.02
CA ILE A 18 -49.97 -0.90 33.38
C ILE A 18 -49.08 -1.34 32.19
N THR A 19 -48.26 -0.41 31.69
CA THR A 19 -47.33 -0.68 30.58
C THR A 19 -45.91 -0.53 31.09
N PHE A 20 -45.14 -1.59 31.00
CA PHE A 20 -43.70 -1.55 31.25
C PHE A 20 -43.01 -1.44 29.88
N LYS A 21 -42.09 -0.50 29.76
CA LYS A 21 -41.26 -0.34 28.57
C LYS A 21 -39.84 -0.66 28.97
N ASN A 22 -39.29 -1.72 28.42
CA ASN A 22 -37.88 -2.06 28.56
C ASN A 22 -37.15 -1.65 27.29
N ALA A 23 -35.98 -1.03 27.43
CA ALA A 23 -35.07 -0.74 26.32
C ALA A 23 -33.84 -1.64 26.50
N TYR A 24 -33.54 -2.40 25.46
CA TYR A 24 -32.32 -3.19 25.39
C TYR A 24 -31.32 -2.47 24.43
N LYS A 25 -30.07 -2.36 24.86
CA LYS A 25 -28.96 -1.88 24.04
C LYS A 25 -27.71 -2.71 24.36
N ALA A 26 -27.19 -3.40 23.38
CA ALA A 26 -25.94 -4.10 23.52
C ALA A 26 -24.76 -3.11 23.62
N ALA A 27 -23.76 -3.47 24.37
CA ALA A 27 -22.50 -2.73 24.44
C ALA A 27 -21.75 -2.81 23.07
N PRO A 28 -21.08 -1.74 22.65
CA PRO A 28 -20.36 -1.69 21.38
C PRO A 28 -19.18 -2.68 21.34
N THR A 29 -18.74 -3.01 20.12
CA THR A 29 -17.53 -3.78 19.86
C THR A 29 -16.56 -2.99 19.01
N ASN A 30 -15.26 -3.35 19.06
CA ASN A 30 -14.18 -2.67 18.39
C ASN A 30 -13.42 -3.63 17.47
N VAL A 31 -12.97 -3.14 16.33
CA VAL A 31 -12.16 -3.88 15.35
C VAL A 31 -11.00 -3.02 14.87
N THR A 32 -9.81 -3.60 14.84
CA THR A 32 -8.63 -3.00 14.18
C THR A 32 -8.34 -3.81 12.92
N LEU A 33 -8.43 -3.17 11.76
CA LEU A 33 -8.06 -3.76 10.49
C LEU A 33 -6.57 -3.56 10.22
N GLY A 34 -5.96 -4.48 9.48
CA GLY A 34 -4.55 -4.41 9.16
C GLY A 34 -4.23 -5.01 7.79
N ALA A 35 -2.98 -4.80 7.38
CA ALA A 35 -2.40 -5.35 6.17
C ALA A 35 -0.93 -5.69 6.38
N ALA A 36 -0.32 -6.38 5.43
CA ALA A 36 1.12 -6.60 5.37
C ALA A 36 1.72 -5.96 4.12
N LYS A 37 2.95 -5.47 4.24
CA LYS A 37 3.74 -4.93 3.15
C LYS A 37 4.99 -5.76 2.91
N ILE A 38 5.22 -6.15 1.67
CA ILE A 38 6.43 -6.84 1.20
C ILE A 38 7.07 -5.98 0.11
N LEU A 39 8.36 -5.66 0.29
CA LEU A 39 9.18 -5.02 -0.73
C LEU A 39 10.22 -6.01 -1.24
N LYS A 40 10.15 -6.36 -2.54
CA LYS A 40 11.17 -7.15 -3.23
C LYS A 40 12.32 -6.27 -3.66
N GLY A 41 13.57 -6.74 -3.52
CA GLY A 41 14.78 -6.05 -3.99
C GLY A 41 15.59 -5.36 -2.89
N ARG A 42 14.94 -4.93 -1.81
CA ARG A 42 15.54 -4.48 -0.56
C ARG A 42 14.54 -4.53 0.60
N PRO A 43 14.98 -4.47 1.85
CA PRO A 43 14.06 -4.31 2.99
C PRO A 43 13.28 -2.98 2.89
N ALA A 44 12.02 -3.01 3.29
CA ALA A 44 11.23 -1.80 3.49
C ALA A 44 11.70 -1.07 4.76
N LYS A 45 11.59 0.25 4.75
CA LYS A 45 11.81 1.08 5.95
C LYS A 45 10.47 1.29 6.64
N ALA A 46 10.50 1.62 7.93
CA ALA A 46 9.30 2.08 8.61
C ALA A 46 8.78 3.36 7.95
N GLU A 47 7.46 3.49 7.87
CA GLU A 47 6.74 4.65 7.31
C GLU A 47 7.06 4.94 5.82
N GLU A 48 7.54 3.93 5.09
CA GLU A 48 7.92 4.11 3.67
C GLU A 48 6.71 4.06 2.73
N PHE A 49 5.69 3.28 3.07
CA PHE A 49 4.49 3.10 2.26
C PHE A 49 3.25 3.43 3.08
N THR A 50 2.34 4.17 2.48
CA THR A 50 1.07 4.57 3.10
C THR A 50 -0.08 3.78 2.49
N PHE A 51 -1.05 3.44 3.33
CA PHE A 51 -2.25 2.68 2.96
C PHE A 51 -3.48 3.45 3.39
N ALA A 52 -4.51 3.40 2.56
CA ALA A 52 -5.79 4.01 2.83
C ALA A 52 -6.86 2.95 3.09
N LEU A 53 -7.61 3.13 4.16
CA LEU A 53 -8.83 2.39 4.48
C LEU A 53 -10.02 3.26 4.07
N LYS A 54 -10.85 2.76 3.16
CA LYS A 54 -12.02 3.47 2.64
C LYS A 54 -13.30 2.76 3.04
N ASP A 55 -14.34 3.52 3.31
CA ASP A 55 -15.69 3.00 3.52
C ASP A 55 -16.36 2.55 2.19
N GLU A 56 -17.59 2.07 2.27
CA GLU A 56 -18.39 1.62 1.12
C GLU A 56 -18.66 2.72 0.08
N ASN A 57 -18.59 4.00 0.48
CA ASN A 57 -18.75 5.15 -0.39
C ASN A 57 -17.45 5.63 -1.02
N GLY A 58 -16.31 4.94 -0.72
CA GLY A 58 -14.98 5.30 -1.21
C GLY A 58 -14.31 6.44 -0.42
N LYS A 59 -14.91 6.90 0.69
CA LYS A 59 -14.32 7.91 1.57
C LYS A 59 -13.20 7.28 2.39
N VAL A 60 -12.04 7.92 2.42
CA VAL A 60 -10.95 7.55 3.32
C VAL A 60 -11.36 7.81 4.76
N ILE A 61 -11.35 6.79 5.59
CA ILE A 61 -11.70 6.85 7.02
C ILE A 61 -10.48 6.69 7.93
N SER A 62 -9.38 6.09 7.44
CA SER A 62 -8.11 5.96 8.14
C SER A 62 -6.97 5.81 7.14
N GLU A 63 -5.80 6.32 7.47
CA GLU A 63 -4.55 6.05 6.77
C GLU A 63 -3.54 5.49 7.77
N ALA A 64 -2.69 4.59 7.30
CA ALA A 64 -1.64 3.97 8.10
C ALA A 64 -0.42 3.69 7.25
N SER A 65 0.75 3.69 7.87
CA SER A 65 2.01 3.33 7.21
C SER A 65 2.54 2.00 7.75
N ASN A 66 3.40 1.35 6.96
CA ASN A 66 4.06 0.13 7.40
C ASN A 66 5.09 0.40 8.50
N ASP A 67 5.22 -0.53 9.44
CA ASP A 67 6.36 -0.58 10.34
C ASP A 67 7.61 -1.19 9.63
N LYS A 68 8.71 -1.31 10.35
CA LYS A 68 9.96 -1.91 9.82
C LYS A 68 9.85 -3.38 9.41
N ASN A 69 8.83 -4.07 9.89
CA ASN A 69 8.56 -5.49 9.58
C ASN A 69 7.52 -5.63 8.44
N GLY A 70 6.99 -4.52 7.94
CA GLY A 70 5.95 -4.50 6.92
C GLY A 70 4.53 -4.64 7.48
N SER A 71 4.34 -4.57 8.81
CA SER A 71 3.00 -4.59 9.39
C SER A 71 2.33 -3.22 9.25
N VAL A 72 1.04 -3.23 8.88
CA VAL A 72 0.19 -2.04 8.74
C VAL A 72 -1.01 -2.21 9.64
N GLN A 73 -1.27 -1.24 10.51
CA GLN A 73 -2.44 -1.25 11.40
C GLN A 73 -3.18 0.07 11.29
N PHE A 74 -4.47 0.00 10.95
CA PHE A 74 -5.34 1.16 10.90
C PHE A 74 -5.88 1.53 12.28
N GLU A 75 -6.49 2.70 12.41
CA GLU A 75 -7.19 3.08 13.61
C GLU A 75 -8.33 2.11 13.93
N THR A 76 -8.60 1.94 15.21
CA THR A 76 -9.67 1.07 15.70
C THR A 76 -11.04 1.66 15.38
N ILE A 77 -11.91 0.86 14.78
CA ILE A 77 -13.28 1.21 14.43
C ILE A 77 -14.22 0.67 15.51
N SER A 78 -15.10 1.53 16.05
CA SER A 78 -16.12 1.14 17.03
C SER A 78 -17.47 0.98 16.35
N TYR A 79 -18.17 -0.10 16.70
CA TYR A 79 -19.50 -0.44 16.20
C TYR A 79 -20.51 -0.48 17.34
N ASP A 80 -21.54 0.33 17.25
CA ASP A 80 -22.65 0.42 18.22
C ASP A 80 -23.95 -0.19 17.72
N LYS A 81 -23.96 -0.77 16.51
CA LYS A 81 -25.10 -1.39 15.84
C LYS A 81 -24.69 -2.66 15.12
N THR A 82 -25.61 -3.62 15.07
CA THR A 82 -25.47 -4.79 14.19
C THR A 82 -25.50 -4.38 12.72
N GLY A 83 -24.79 -5.12 11.88
CA GLY A 83 -24.76 -4.83 10.44
C GLY A 83 -23.59 -5.52 9.75
N THR A 84 -23.51 -5.28 8.45
CA THR A 84 -22.39 -5.70 7.61
C THR A 84 -21.77 -4.44 7.03
N TYR A 85 -20.50 -4.21 7.36
CA TYR A 85 -19.74 -3.04 6.97
C TYR A 85 -18.66 -3.48 6.00
N THR A 86 -18.58 -2.80 4.86
CA THR A 86 -17.61 -3.12 3.80
C THR A 86 -16.57 -2.02 3.71
N TYR A 87 -15.31 -2.43 3.65
CA TYR A 87 -14.17 -1.55 3.52
C TYR A 87 -13.31 -1.95 2.32
N THR A 88 -12.56 -1.00 1.82
CA THR A 88 -11.52 -1.23 0.80
C THR A 88 -10.19 -0.76 1.36
N VAL A 89 -9.20 -1.66 1.35
CA VAL A 89 -7.80 -1.35 1.69
C VAL A 89 -7.02 -1.25 0.40
N SER A 90 -6.28 -0.15 0.21
CA SER A 90 -5.43 0.09 -0.96
C SER A 90 -4.15 0.80 -0.56
N GLU A 91 -3.06 0.55 -1.29
CA GLU A 91 -1.83 1.32 -1.14
C GLU A 91 -1.99 2.70 -1.80
N VAL A 92 -1.45 3.73 -1.16
CA VAL A 92 -1.34 5.07 -1.75
C VAL A 92 -0.07 5.12 -2.58
N LYS A 93 -0.21 5.31 -3.89
CA LYS A 93 0.92 5.36 -4.79
C LYS A 93 1.83 6.55 -4.46
N GLY A 94 3.09 6.28 -4.16
CA GLY A 94 4.13 7.28 -3.95
C GLY A 94 4.74 7.80 -5.26
N SER A 95 5.74 8.66 -5.12
CA SER A 95 6.44 9.31 -6.24
C SER A 95 7.79 8.67 -6.60
N ASP A 96 8.28 7.70 -5.83
CA ASP A 96 9.57 7.04 -6.08
C ASP A 96 9.49 6.15 -7.33
N GLN A 97 10.16 6.58 -8.41
CA GLN A 97 10.17 5.87 -9.68
C GLN A 97 11.01 4.59 -9.68
N THR A 98 11.80 4.36 -8.64
CA THR A 98 12.52 3.10 -8.44
C THR A 98 11.63 2.01 -7.85
N ILE A 99 10.40 2.35 -7.44
CA ILE A 99 9.42 1.45 -6.87
C ILE A 99 8.29 1.20 -7.88
N THR A 100 8.04 -0.07 -8.16
CA THR A 100 6.77 -0.50 -8.77
C THR A 100 5.79 -0.76 -7.65
N TYR A 101 4.77 0.10 -7.52
CA TYR A 101 3.75 0.03 -6.49
C TYR A 101 2.69 -1.02 -6.82
N ASP A 102 2.18 -1.69 -5.79
CA ASP A 102 1.02 -2.57 -5.88
C ASP A 102 -0.26 -1.72 -6.00
N ASN A 103 -1.07 -1.98 -7.01
CA ASN A 103 -2.33 -1.28 -7.25
C ASN A 103 -3.56 -2.11 -6.86
N THR A 104 -3.36 -3.20 -6.14
CA THR A 104 -4.44 -4.06 -5.66
C THR A 104 -5.33 -3.31 -4.67
N ALA A 105 -6.63 -3.55 -4.76
CA ALA A 105 -7.61 -3.08 -3.80
C ALA A 105 -8.26 -4.32 -3.13
N TYR A 106 -8.10 -4.43 -1.82
CA TYR A 106 -8.65 -5.54 -1.04
C TYR A 106 -9.97 -5.13 -0.41
N LYS A 107 -11.01 -5.93 -0.66
CA LYS A 107 -12.30 -5.78 0.00
C LYS A 107 -12.27 -6.56 1.32
N VAL A 108 -12.61 -5.88 2.42
CA VAL A 108 -12.72 -6.44 3.76
C VAL A 108 -14.12 -6.17 4.28
N THR A 109 -14.76 -7.20 4.81
CA THR A 109 -16.11 -7.11 5.37
C THR A 109 -16.06 -7.36 6.87
N VAL A 110 -16.67 -6.48 7.65
CA VAL A 110 -16.86 -6.67 9.10
C VAL A 110 -18.35 -6.93 9.33
N LYS A 111 -18.66 -8.13 9.86
CA LYS A 111 -20.00 -8.50 10.25
C LYS A 111 -20.14 -8.34 11.75
N VAL A 112 -21.07 -7.49 12.18
CA VAL A 112 -21.37 -7.21 13.59
C VAL A 112 -22.71 -7.83 13.94
N THR A 113 -22.73 -8.65 14.97
CA THR A 113 -23.92 -9.36 15.46
C THR A 113 -24.10 -9.11 16.96
N ASP A 114 -25.33 -9.20 17.43
CA ASP A 114 -25.63 -9.22 18.87
C ASP A 114 -25.52 -10.64 19.39
N ASN A 115 -24.77 -10.86 20.45
CA ASN A 115 -24.61 -12.19 21.06
C ASN A 115 -25.77 -12.58 21.98
N GLY A 116 -26.77 -11.72 22.15
CA GLY A 116 -27.92 -11.94 23.03
C GLY A 116 -27.61 -11.87 24.54
N LYS A 117 -26.36 -11.48 24.89
CA LYS A 117 -25.91 -11.38 26.29
C LYS A 117 -25.53 -9.94 26.67
N GLY A 118 -25.95 -8.97 25.87
CA GLY A 118 -25.70 -7.55 26.12
C GLY A 118 -24.46 -6.97 25.47
N THR A 119 -23.78 -7.69 24.57
CA THR A 119 -22.62 -7.19 23.83
C THR A 119 -22.73 -7.48 22.33
N LEU A 120 -22.17 -6.60 21.51
CA LEU A 120 -21.95 -6.85 20.10
C LEU A 120 -20.65 -7.65 19.91
N GLU A 121 -20.64 -8.51 18.90
CA GLU A 121 -19.49 -9.28 18.46
C GLU A 121 -19.23 -9.00 16.98
N ALA A 122 -17.95 -8.86 16.62
CA ALA A 122 -17.55 -8.59 15.24
C ALA A 122 -16.69 -9.74 14.70
N SER A 123 -16.94 -10.11 13.45
CA SER A 123 -16.11 -11.03 12.67
C SER A 123 -15.64 -10.35 11.40
N ILE A 124 -14.37 -10.60 11.01
CA ILE A 124 -13.76 -10.06 9.81
C ILE A 124 -13.77 -11.13 8.73
N ASP A 125 -14.21 -10.77 7.54
CA ASP A 125 -14.14 -11.59 6.34
C ASP A 125 -13.43 -10.80 5.23
N ASN A 126 -12.27 -11.29 4.83
CA ASN A 126 -11.44 -10.77 3.74
C ASN A 126 -11.52 -11.67 2.49
N GLY A 127 -12.55 -12.52 2.42
CA GLY A 127 -12.72 -13.49 1.34
C GLY A 127 -11.70 -14.63 1.37
N GLY A 128 -11.16 -14.95 2.56
CA GLY A 128 -10.16 -16.00 2.76
C GLY A 128 -8.78 -15.66 2.20
N LYS A 129 -8.51 -14.39 1.90
CA LYS A 129 -7.22 -13.91 1.38
C LYS A 129 -6.56 -12.99 2.39
N ASP A 130 -5.26 -13.17 2.57
CA ASP A 130 -4.47 -12.20 3.32
C ASP A 130 -4.38 -10.86 2.59
N VAL A 131 -4.47 -9.76 3.32
CA VAL A 131 -4.29 -8.41 2.78
C VAL A 131 -2.79 -8.11 2.74
N VAL A 132 -2.13 -8.44 1.62
CA VAL A 132 -0.68 -8.32 1.46
C VAL A 132 -0.34 -7.55 0.19
N PHE A 133 0.36 -6.44 0.34
CA PHE A 133 0.80 -5.60 -0.78
C PHE A 133 2.25 -5.89 -1.15
N HIS A 134 2.51 -6.07 -2.45
CA HIS A 134 3.82 -6.41 -2.99
C HIS A 134 4.37 -5.31 -3.88
N ASN A 135 5.43 -4.62 -3.43
CA ASN A 135 6.17 -3.69 -4.27
C ASN A 135 7.49 -4.30 -4.74
N VAL A 136 8.01 -3.76 -5.82
CA VAL A 136 9.32 -4.14 -6.36
C VAL A 136 10.21 -2.90 -6.42
N TYR A 137 11.34 -2.97 -5.74
CA TYR A 137 12.41 -1.98 -5.88
C TYR A 137 13.36 -2.40 -7.00
N THR A 138 13.61 -1.48 -7.91
CA THR A 138 14.61 -1.64 -8.98
C THR A 138 15.76 -0.64 -8.74
N LYS A 139 16.95 -1.17 -8.50
CA LYS A 139 18.13 -0.32 -8.30
C LYS A 139 18.38 0.53 -9.55
N PRO A 140 18.56 1.87 -9.41
CA PRO A 140 18.91 2.72 -10.55
C PRO A 140 20.22 2.24 -11.18
N VAL A 141 20.19 2.04 -12.50
CA VAL A 141 21.41 1.78 -13.25
C VAL A 141 22.15 3.11 -13.37
N LYS A 142 23.34 3.21 -12.77
CA LYS A 142 24.20 4.37 -12.98
C LYS A 142 24.52 4.45 -14.48
N PRO A 143 24.30 5.60 -15.15
CA PRO A 143 24.74 5.73 -16.55
C PRO A 143 26.20 5.30 -16.63
N GLN A 144 26.49 4.36 -17.53
CA GLN A 144 27.85 3.96 -17.80
C GLN A 144 28.54 5.22 -18.34
N GLU A 145 29.56 5.71 -17.63
CA GLU A 145 30.38 6.81 -18.09
C GLU A 145 30.92 6.40 -19.46
N THR A 146 30.40 7.01 -20.52
CA THR A 146 30.90 6.78 -21.88
C THR A 146 32.38 7.08 -21.80
N GLN A 147 33.22 6.04 -21.94
CA GLN A 147 34.65 6.21 -22.00
C GLN A 147 34.91 7.30 -23.05
N LYS A 148 35.47 8.42 -22.58
CA LYS A 148 35.93 9.49 -23.43
C LYS A 148 36.79 8.84 -24.50
N PRO A 149 36.53 9.06 -25.80
CA PRO A 149 37.35 8.47 -26.84
C PRO A 149 38.84 8.76 -26.53
N GLU A 150 39.62 7.69 -26.38
CA GLU A 150 41.07 7.82 -26.20
C GLU A 150 41.61 8.62 -27.38
N LYS A 151 42.26 9.75 -27.11
CA LYS A 151 42.89 10.57 -28.12
C LYS A 151 43.83 9.66 -28.92
N PRO A 152 43.73 9.60 -30.24
CA PRO A 152 44.64 8.77 -31.04
C PRO A 152 46.08 9.03 -30.61
N LYS A 153 46.83 8.01 -30.21
CA LYS A 153 48.26 8.11 -29.97
C LYS A 153 48.88 8.61 -31.24
N GLN A 154 49.50 9.77 -31.20
CA GLN A 154 50.29 10.30 -32.28
C GLN A 154 51.43 9.31 -32.57
N PRO A 155 51.65 8.88 -33.82
CA PRO A 155 52.76 7.99 -34.13
C PRO A 155 54.06 8.65 -33.70
N ASP A 156 54.89 7.90 -33.01
CA ASP A 156 56.26 8.34 -32.65
C ASP A 156 57.01 8.71 -33.94
N ILE A 157 57.35 9.98 -34.09
CA ILE A 157 58.19 10.45 -35.18
C ILE A 157 59.56 9.83 -34.91
N ILE A 158 59.93 8.86 -35.74
CA ILE A 158 61.30 8.30 -35.75
C ILE A 158 62.22 9.41 -36.28
N THR A 159 62.78 10.20 -35.39
CA THR A 159 63.88 11.12 -35.69
C THR A 159 65.15 10.33 -35.78
N GLY A 160 65.49 9.87 -36.99
CA GLY A 160 66.74 9.07 -37.18
C GLY A 160 66.97 8.65 -38.63
N ILE A 161 66.63 9.46 -39.62
CA ILE A 161 67.07 9.22 -41.02
C ILE A 161 68.33 10.04 -41.25
N LYS A 162 69.47 9.37 -41.21
CA LYS A 162 70.70 9.93 -41.71
C LYS A 162 70.55 10.13 -43.26
N THR A 163 70.70 11.37 -43.74
CA THR A 163 70.79 11.72 -45.15
C THR A 163 71.96 11.02 -45.78
N GLY A 164 71.70 10.10 -46.74
CA GLY A 164 72.76 9.49 -47.53
C GLY A 164 72.39 8.26 -48.34
N ASP A 165 71.13 8.04 -48.74
CA ASP A 165 70.87 6.98 -49.72
C ASP A 165 69.74 7.40 -50.68
N PRO A 166 70.04 7.58 -52.02
CA PRO A 166 69.08 8.01 -52.99
C PRO A 166 68.41 6.80 -53.68
N ALA A 167 67.52 6.10 -53.03
CA ALA A 167 66.60 5.21 -53.71
C ALA A 167 65.54 4.70 -52.77
N VAL A 168 64.38 5.23 -52.89
CA VAL A 168 63.07 4.54 -53.06
C VAL A 168 61.97 5.57 -52.81
N ILE A 169 61.42 6.09 -53.84
CA ILE A 169 60.15 6.84 -53.86
C ILE A 169 59.06 5.80 -54.16
N ALA A 170 58.32 5.36 -53.11
CA ALA A 170 57.07 4.66 -53.34
C ALA A 170 55.89 5.61 -53.03
N PRO A 171 54.87 5.67 -53.86
CA PRO A 171 53.74 6.57 -53.62
C PRO A 171 52.81 5.99 -52.51
N LEU A 172 52.57 6.83 -51.52
CA LEU A 172 51.57 6.58 -50.47
C LEU A 172 50.17 6.73 -51.06
N VAL A 173 49.43 5.64 -51.23
CA VAL A 173 48.01 5.66 -51.59
C VAL A 173 47.20 5.98 -50.36
N LEU A 174 46.59 7.15 -50.35
CA LEU A 174 45.64 7.59 -49.30
C LEU A 174 44.28 6.97 -49.57
N ILE A 175 43.90 5.97 -48.76
CA ILE A 175 42.52 5.44 -48.78
C ILE A 175 41.69 6.25 -47.79
N MET A 176 40.86 7.14 -48.36
CA MET A 176 39.76 7.79 -47.60
C MET A 176 38.57 6.86 -47.59
N ALA A 177 38.29 6.24 -46.44
CA ALA A 177 37.02 5.57 -46.23
C ALA A 177 36.02 6.55 -45.61
N ALA A 178 35.08 7.01 -46.42
CA ALA A 178 33.90 7.73 -45.97
C ALA A 178 32.91 6.68 -45.40
N LEU A 179 32.53 6.82 -44.12
CA LEU A 179 31.39 6.10 -43.56
C LEU A 179 30.22 7.10 -43.49
N ALA A 180 29.27 6.91 -44.41
CA ALA A 180 27.99 7.60 -44.39
C ALA A 180 27.07 6.93 -43.33
N ALA A 181 26.28 7.78 -42.66
CA ALA A 181 25.25 7.45 -41.71
C ALA A 181 24.06 6.71 -42.38
N ILE A 182 23.48 5.79 -41.65
CA ILE A 182 22.03 5.53 -41.60
C ILE A 182 21.65 5.29 -40.14
#